data_3ff660c3b8b1c461f8da8ed6e2f63c34
#
_entry.id   3ff660c3b8b1c461f8da8ed6e2f63c34
#
_cell.length_a   1.000
_cell.length_b   1.000
_cell.length_c   1.000
_cell.angle_alpha   90.00
_cell.angle_beta   90.00
_cell.angle_gamma   90.00
#
_symmetry.space_group_name_H-M   'P 1'
#
loop_
_entity.id
_entity.type
_entity.pdbx_description
1 polymer ?
#
loop_
_entity_poly.entity_id
_entity_poly.type
_entity_poly.pdbx_seq_one_letter_code
_entity_poly.pdbx_strand_id
1 'polypeptide(L)'
;MVRYVLSICLLFASLAVLDAKGYSPVLGTMGDRMALGTMGDSAASGTMGDSTAVVHNVSFGVRPALLTQHHGFYRGENAIGRPITATTSAHLQYSFCFPASSALGKLFPTSYQGIGLGYNTFFNRQVMGSPMALYVFQGARIAQFGEKLSLDYEWNFGVSSFWKHNEVIGTKCNVYANGGLLLSWYPIPEWKFSFGLDYTHFSNGDTKLPNLGVNSYGLRLTASRSFGDGIVQTPDKPYENRLAEKSFLKRTTLDLILCGAWVKDCVTYNSELYEVDGRFGVLALHVNPLYHVTHYFSVGPSIDIQYNESANIANHVAGVNPYENAIKFYRPPLSEQLAAGLSARLEFSAPIFSVNLGVGHNFIYEGYEWGGLYYILALKSFVYKGLFLHTGLRIPSKTSINLLLGLGWRF
;
A
#
# COMPACT_ATOMS: atom_id res chain seq x y z
N MET A 1 -6.84 12.63 -10.36
CA MET A 1 -6.36 11.65 -9.37
C MET A 1 -7.52 11.02 -8.58
N VAL A 2 -8.40 11.78 -7.89
CA VAL A 2 -9.54 11.23 -7.09
C VAL A 2 -10.45 10.30 -7.90
N ARG A 3 -10.82 10.67 -9.15
CA ARG A 3 -11.68 9.83 -10.01
C ARG A 3 -11.04 8.47 -10.33
N TYR A 4 -9.72 8.42 -10.54
CA TYR A 4 -9.01 7.17 -10.86
C TYR A 4 -8.83 6.27 -9.63
N VAL A 5 -8.53 6.84 -8.45
CA VAL A 5 -8.40 6.05 -7.22
C VAL A 5 -9.76 5.55 -6.75
N LEU A 6 -10.81 6.39 -6.86
CA LEU A 6 -12.19 5.97 -6.57
C LEU A 6 -12.64 4.85 -7.53
N SER A 7 -12.31 4.97 -8.81
CA SER A 7 -12.56 3.92 -9.81
C SER A 7 -11.78 2.64 -9.51
N ILE A 8 -10.54 2.77 -9.03
CA ILE A 8 -9.71 1.64 -8.61
C ILE A 8 -10.30 0.97 -7.37
N CYS A 9 -10.67 1.73 -6.34
CA CYS A 9 -11.31 1.17 -5.14
C CYS A 9 -12.67 0.53 -5.44
N LEU A 10 -13.48 1.12 -6.33
CA LEU A 10 -14.75 0.55 -6.78
C LEU A 10 -14.55 -0.68 -7.67
N LEU A 11 -13.52 -0.68 -8.51
CA LEU A 11 -13.12 -1.85 -9.32
C LEU A 11 -12.69 -3.00 -8.42
N PHE A 12 -11.92 -2.74 -7.35
CA PHE A 12 -11.56 -3.74 -6.34
C PHE A 12 -12.78 -4.29 -5.61
N ALA A 13 -13.71 -3.44 -5.23
CA ALA A 13 -14.95 -3.88 -4.58
C ALA A 13 -15.78 -4.77 -5.50
N SER A 14 -15.90 -4.43 -6.79
CA SER A 14 -16.65 -5.21 -7.77
C SER A 14 -15.94 -6.50 -8.18
N LEU A 15 -14.62 -6.49 -8.31
CA LEU A 15 -13.81 -7.66 -8.65
C LEU A 15 -13.72 -8.65 -7.48
N ALA A 16 -13.61 -8.17 -6.24
CA ALA A 16 -13.64 -9.02 -5.06
C ALA A 16 -14.96 -9.81 -4.92
N VAL A 17 -16.08 -9.23 -5.39
CA VAL A 17 -17.40 -9.90 -5.40
C VAL A 17 -17.53 -10.89 -6.57
N LEU A 18 -16.91 -10.60 -7.72
CA LEU A 18 -16.95 -11.47 -8.90
C LEU A 18 -16.02 -12.69 -8.74
N ASP A 19 -14.95 -12.56 -7.98
CA ASP A 19 -13.90 -13.58 -7.86
C ASP A 19 -14.18 -14.67 -6.80
N ALA A 20 -15.20 -14.49 -5.97
CA ALA A 20 -15.65 -15.52 -5.03
C ALA A 20 -16.14 -16.81 -5.72
N LYS A 21 -16.33 -16.79 -7.04
CA LYS A 21 -16.88 -17.90 -7.85
C LYS A 21 -15.86 -18.67 -8.68
N GLY A 22 -14.54 -18.51 -8.50
CA GLY A 22 -13.65 -19.37 -9.27
C GLY A 22 -12.20 -18.93 -9.47
N TYR A 23 -11.65 -18.03 -8.66
CA TYR A 23 -10.31 -17.55 -8.86
C TYR A 23 -9.26 -18.40 -8.13
N SER A 24 -8.41 -19.04 -8.90
CA SER A 24 -7.11 -19.53 -8.43
C SER A 24 -6.04 -18.61 -9.00
N PRO A 25 -5.36 -17.78 -8.19
CA PRO A 25 -4.19 -17.07 -8.70
C PRO A 25 -3.17 -18.13 -9.06
N VAL A 26 -2.84 -18.19 -10.31
CA VAL A 26 -1.77 -19.04 -10.82
C VAL A 26 -0.47 -18.46 -10.25
N LEU A 27 0.00 -19.04 -9.15
CA LEU A 27 1.43 -19.18 -8.92
C LEU A 27 1.91 -20.03 -10.12
N GLY A 28 2.48 -19.35 -11.11
CA GLY A 28 2.75 -19.85 -12.44
C GLY A 28 3.27 -21.29 -12.44
N THR A 29 2.51 -22.15 -13.01
CA THR A 29 3.04 -23.35 -13.68
C THR A 29 2.17 -23.62 -14.89
N MET A 30 2.69 -23.37 -16.07
CA MET A 30 2.34 -24.10 -17.26
C MET A 30 2.58 -25.59 -16.99
N GLY A 31 1.53 -26.38 -17.15
CA GLY A 31 1.63 -27.82 -17.31
C GLY A 31 1.31 -28.63 -16.04
N ASP A 32 0.05 -28.93 -15.88
CA ASP A 32 -0.38 -30.29 -15.51
C ASP A 32 -1.89 -30.40 -15.80
N ARG A 33 -2.17 -30.87 -17.02
CA ARG A 33 -3.41 -31.60 -17.28
C ARG A 33 -3.22 -32.95 -16.59
N MET A 34 -3.96 -33.20 -15.53
CA MET A 34 -4.14 -34.58 -15.06
C MET A 34 -5.61 -34.91 -14.88
N ALA A 35 -5.89 -36.02 -15.48
CA ALA A 35 -7.08 -36.77 -15.65
C ALA A 35 -8.03 -36.84 -14.44
N LEU A 36 -9.31 -36.72 -14.76
CA LEU A 36 -10.42 -37.24 -13.97
C LEU A 36 -10.27 -38.76 -13.82
N GLY A 37 -10.02 -39.18 -12.61
CA GLY A 37 -10.15 -40.58 -12.22
C GLY A 37 -11.30 -40.73 -11.23
N THR A 38 -12.38 -41.31 -11.72
CA THR A 38 -13.46 -41.84 -10.88
C THR A 38 -12.96 -43.02 -10.04
N MET A 39 -13.25 -43.00 -8.73
CA MET A 39 -13.60 -44.22 -7.96
C MET A 39 -13.94 -43.88 -6.52
N GLY A 40 -15.13 -44.28 -6.12
CA GLY A 40 -15.35 -45.30 -5.13
C GLY A 40 -15.76 -44.81 -3.75
N ASP A 41 -17.04 -44.97 -3.46
CA ASP A 41 -17.64 -44.86 -2.14
C ASP A 41 -16.87 -45.62 -1.06
N SER A 42 -16.63 -44.99 0.09
CA SER A 42 -16.80 -45.63 1.38
C SER A 42 -17.08 -44.62 2.48
N ALA A 43 -18.22 -44.80 3.09
CA ALA A 43 -18.70 -44.06 4.25
C ALA A 43 -17.84 -44.34 5.48
N ALA A 44 -17.41 -43.27 6.19
CA ALA A 44 -17.22 -43.30 7.65
C ALA A 44 -17.15 -41.90 8.24
N SER A 45 -18.16 -41.52 8.92
CA SER A 45 -18.27 -40.78 10.19
C SER A 45 -17.45 -39.46 10.39
N GLY A 46 -18.17 -38.43 10.70
CA GLY A 46 -17.63 -37.25 11.44
C GLY A 46 -17.07 -36.15 10.56
N THR A 47 -17.83 -35.65 9.62
CA THR A 47 -17.47 -34.49 8.81
C THR A 47 -17.64 -33.21 9.62
N MET A 48 -16.55 -32.66 10.13
CA MET A 48 -16.40 -31.20 10.20
C MET A 48 -16.49 -30.69 8.76
N GLY A 49 -17.55 -29.98 8.41
CA GLY A 49 -17.83 -29.53 7.06
C GLY A 49 -16.69 -28.70 6.51
N ASP A 50 -16.15 -29.13 5.38
CA ASP A 50 -15.19 -28.39 4.56
C ASP A 50 -15.95 -27.17 4.01
N SER A 51 -15.93 -26.04 4.75
CA SER A 51 -16.69 -24.86 4.38
C SER A 51 -16.15 -24.29 3.07
N THR A 52 -16.98 -24.34 2.04
CA THR A 52 -16.71 -23.75 0.72
C THR A 52 -17.12 -22.28 0.65
N ALA A 53 -17.73 -21.75 1.72
CA ALA A 53 -18.26 -20.40 1.75
C ALA A 53 -17.20 -19.37 2.17
N VAL A 54 -17.27 -18.19 1.56
CA VAL A 54 -16.52 -17.00 1.97
C VAL A 54 -17.07 -16.50 3.31
N VAL A 55 -16.17 -16.19 4.25
CA VAL A 55 -16.55 -15.52 5.51
C VAL A 55 -16.48 -14.02 5.30
N HIS A 56 -17.58 -13.34 5.59
CA HIS A 56 -17.69 -11.90 5.50
C HIS A 56 -17.65 -11.27 6.88
N ASN A 57 -17.01 -10.10 7.02
CA ASN A 57 -16.94 -9.37 8.28
C ASN A 57 -17.33 -7.91 8.07
N VAL A 58 -18.07 -7.38 9.05
CA VAL A 58 -18.32 -5.94 9.18
C VAL A 58 -17.71 -5.49 10.49
N SER A 59 -16.95 -4.40 10.45
CA SER A 59 -16.23 -3.90 11.62
C SER A 59 -16.48 -2.40 11.80
N PHE A 60 -16.61 -2.00 13.05
CA PHE A 60 -16.60 -0.60 13.46
C PHE A 60 -15.42 -0.37 14.40
N GLY A 61 -14.68 0.71 14.16
CA GLY A 61 -13.49 1.05 14.94
C GLY A 61 -13.38 2.52 15.27
N VAL A 62 -12.71 2.81 16.38
CA VAL A 62 -12.36 4.17 16.82
C VAL A 62 -10.86 4.21 17.09
N ARG A 63 -10.20 5.31 16.66
CA ARG A 63 -8.74 5.47 16.74
C ARG A 63 -8.40 6.84 17.31
N PRO A 64 -8.34 7.00 18.65
CA PRO A 64 -7.75 8.18 19.28
C PRO A 64 -6.22 8.17 19.12
N ALA A 65 -5.64 9.31 18.71
CA ALA A 65 -4.21 9.40 18.43
C ALA A 65 -3.64 10.78 18.74
N LEU A 66 -2.34 10.83 18.95
CA LEU A 66 -1.55 12.04 19.08
C LEU A 66 -0.85 12.36 17.76
N LEU A 67 -0.80 13.63 17.40
CA LEU A 67 -0.07 14.12 16.24
C LEU A 67 1.41 14.31 16.57
N THR A 68 2.27 14.01 15.58
CA THR A 68 3.68 14.37 15.69
C THR A 68 3.85 15.89 15.54
N GLN A 69 4.58 16.51 16.47
CA GLN A 69 4.75 17.97 16.57
C GLN A 69 6.00 18.46 15.80
N HIS A 70 6.23 17.93 14.59
CA HIS A 70 7.45 18.19 13.82
C HIS A 70 7.55 19.58 13.16
N HIS A 71 6.44 20.35 13.13
CA HIS A 71 6.41 21.69 12.54
C HIS A 71 5.73 22.68 13.48
N GLY A 72 6.08 23.99 13.37
CA GLY A 72 5.51 25.08 14.17
C GLY A 72 3.98 25.18 14.07
N PHE A 73 3.42 24.87 12.89
CA PHE A 73 1.99 24.80 12.66
C PHE A 73 1.24 23.94 13.71
N TYR A 74 1.77 22.78 14.08
CA TYR A 74 1.15 21.93 15.10
C TYR A 74 1.32 22.46 16.52
N ARG A 75 2.36 23.29 16.76
CA ARG A 75 2.66 23.92 18.05
C ARG A 75 1.93 25.23 18.29
N GLY A 76 1.12 25.69 17.32
CA GLY A 76 0.31 26.90 17.43
C GLY A 76 0.68 28.03 16.46
N GLU A 77 1.70 27.86 15.64
CA GLU A 77 2.05 28.78 14.55
C GLU A 77 1.11 28.53 13.36
N ASN A 78 -0.19 28.70 13.55
CA ASN A 78 -1.24 28.45 12.58
C ASN A 78 -2.33 29.54 12.69
N ALA A 79 -3.27 29.55 11.76
CA ALA A 79 -4.28 30.62 11.64
C ALA A 79 -5.16 30.84 12.89
N ILE A 80 -5.16 29.91 13.84
CA ILE A 80 -5.95 30.04 15.10
C ILE A 80 -5.07 30.29 16.33
N GLY A 81 -3.73 30.29 16.21
CA GLY A 81 -2.81 30.50 17.31
C GLY A 81 -2.87 29.46 18.41
N ARG A 82 -3.33 28.23 18.13
CA ARG A 82 -3.48 27.16 19.13
C ARG A 82 -2.86 25.85 18.66
N PRO A 83 -2.22 25.08 19.57
CA PRO A 83 -1.68 23.76 19.24
C PRO A 83 -2.75 22.79 18.72
N ILE A 84 -2.35 21.94 17.78
CA ILE A 84 -3.14 20.82 17.26
C ILE A 84 -2.37 19.54 17.61
N THR A 85 -2.73 18.91 18.72
CA THR A 85 -1.94 17.82 19.31
C THR A 85 -2.55 16.45 19.14
N ALA A 86 -3.86 16.38 18.88
CA ALA A 86 -4.60 15.12 18.85
C ALA A 86 -5.54 15.02 17.66
N THR A 87 -5.87 13.80 17.32
CA THR A 87 -6.87 13.44 16.34
C THR A 87 -7.69 12.25 16.84
N THR A 88 -8.89 12.10 16.34
CA THR A 88 -9.69 10.88 16.52
C THR A 88 -10.34 10.54 15.20
N SER A 89 -10.42 9.24 14.89
CA SER A 89 -11.14 8.78 13.70
C SER A 89 -12.10 7.64 14.01
N ALA A 90 -13.20 7.60 13.25
CA ALA A 90 -14.17 6.51 13.26
C ALA A 90 -14.11 5.79 11.92
N HIS A 91 -14.13 4.46 11.94
CA HIS A 91 -13.97 3.62 10.77
C HIS A 91 -15.07 2.60 10.65
N LEU A 92 -15.62 2.46 9.45
CA LEU A 92 -16.48 1.35 9.05
C LEU A 92 -15.75 0.53 8.00
N GLN A 93 -15.64 -0.77 8.23
CA GLN A 93 -14.89 -1.69 7.37
C GLN A 93 -15.74 -2.89 6.98
N TYR A 94 -15.62 -3.31 5.73
CA TYR A 94 -16.09 -4.60 5.25
C TYR A 94 -14.89 -5.41 4.77
N SER A 95 -14.79 -6.65 5.23
CA SER A 95 -13.75 -7.59 4.80
C SER A 95 -14.30 -8.98 4.54
N PHE A 96 -13.49 -9.77 3.86
CA PHE A 96 -13.74 -11.18 3.62
C PHE A 96 -12.47 -12.00 3.82
N CYS A 97 -12.68 -13.29 4.16
CA CYS A 97 -11.63 -14.31 4.22
C CYS A 97 -11.91 -15.35 3.14
N PHE A 98 -10.88 -15.85 2.48
CA PHE A 98 -11.02 -16.94 1.54
C PHE A 98 -11.44 -18.23 2.26
N PRO A 99 -12.29 -19.08 1.63
CA PRO A 99 -12.69 -20.38 2.20
C PRO A 99 -11.48 -21.24 2.53
N ALA A 100 -11.51 -21.97 3.64
CA ALA A 100 -10.45 -22.90 4.03
C ALA A 100 -10.21 -24.01 2.98
N SER A 101 -11.22 -24.36 2.19
CA SER A 101 -11.13 -25.31 1.07
C SER A 101 -10.37 -24.76 -0.14
N SER A 102 -10.33 -23.44 -0.32
CA SER A 102 -9.67 -22.79 -1.45
C SER A 102 -8.13 -22.82 -1.32
N ALA A 103 -7.43 -22.72 -2.47
CA ALA A 103 -5.97 -22.65 -2.48
C ALA A 103 -5.44 -21.46 -1.68
N LEU A 104 -6.08 -20.28 -1.80
CA LEU A 104 -5.70 -19.07 -1.06
C LEU A 104 -6.01 -19.19 0.43
N GLY A 105 -7.16 -19.76 0.81
CA GLY A 105 -7.49 -19.98 2.21
C GLY A 105 -6.54 -20.96 2.90
N LYS A 106 -6.07 -21.98 2.18
CA LYS A 106 -5.05 -22.92 2.68
C LYS A 106 -3.68 -22.26 2.84
N LEU A 107 -3.29 -21.40 1.90
CA LEU A 107 -2.02 -20.66 1.95
C LEU A 107 -2.02 -19.54 2.99
N PHE A 108 -3.15 -18.85 3.17
CA PHE A 108 -3.30 -17.68 4.02
C PHE A 108 -4.51 -17.80 4.98
N PRO A 109 -4.51 -18.80 5.86
CA PRO A 109 -5.71 -19.24 6.59
C PRO A 109 -6.29 -18.18 7.54
N THR A 110 -5.48 -17.21 7.98
CA THR A 110 -5.94 -16.16 8.92
C THR A 110 -6.03 -14.78 8.29
N SER A 111 -5.80 -14.69 6.97
CA SER A 111 -5.80 -13.42 6.26
C SER A 111 -7.21 -12.97 5.93
N TYR A 112 -7.46 -11.71 6.13
CA TYR A 112 -8.68 -11.01 5.72
C TYR A 112 -8.30 -9.75 4.94
N GLN A 113 -9.11 -9.37 3.98
CA GLN A 113 -8.93 -8.20 3.14
C GLN A 113 -10.26 -7.55 2.81
N GLY A 114 -10.25 -6.24 2.56
CA GLY A 114 -11.49 -5.53 2.30
C GLY A 114 -11.32 -4.05 2.01
N ILE A 115 -12.44 -3.34 2.18
CA ILE A 115 -12.55 -1.89 1.99
C ILE A 115 -13.03 -1.22 3.26
N GLY A 116 -12.60 0.01 3.49
CA GLY A 116 -12.99 0.78 4.65
C GLY A 116 -13.23 2.24 4.34
N LEU A 117 -14.10 2.84 5.13
CA LEU A 117 -14.39 4.26 5.16
C LEU A 117 -14.01 4.80 6.54
N GLY A 118 -13.22 5.88 6.58
CA GLY A 118 -12.79 6.54 7.80
C GLY A 118 -13.21 8.00 7.81
N TYR A 119 -13.69 8.48 8.94
CA TYR A 119 -13.91 9.90 9.21
C TYR A 119 -12.90 10.37 10.28
N ASN A 120 -12.17 11.44 9.98
CA ASN A 120 -11.12 11.95 10.86
C ASN A 120 -11.48 13.36 11.37
N THR A 121 -11.26 13.60 12.65
CA THR A 121 -11.35 14.92 13.24
C THR A 121 -10.06 15.26 13.98
N PHE A 122 -9.57 16.48 13.76
CA PHE A 122 -8.41 17.07 14.43
C PHE A 122 -8.85 18.08 15.49
N PHE A 123 -10.14 18.07 15.87
CA PHE A 123 -10.76 19.03 16.77
C PHE A 123 -10.65 20.48 16.33
N ASN A 124 -10.21 20.70 15.09
CA ASN A 124 -10.07 22.01 14.46
C ASN A 124 -10.43 21.98 12.97
N ARG A 125 -11.72 22.05 12.71
CA ARG A 125 -12.25 22.00 11.35
C ARG A 125 -11.85 23.22 10.49
N GLN A 126 -11.59 24.37 11.10
CA GLN A 126 -11.26 25.59 10.36
C GLN A 126 -9.87 25.48 9.70
N VAL A 127 -8.92 24.82 10.35
CA VAL A 127 -7.52 24.71 9.89
C VAL A 127 -7.26 23.38 9.19
N MET A 128 -7.77 22.26 9.72
CA MET A 128 -7.48 20.93 9.18
C MET A 128 -8.57 20.39 8.26
N GLY A 129 -9.80 20.86 8.40
CA GLY A 129 -10.96 20.26 7.76
C GLY A 129 -11.52 19.08 8.57
N SER A 130 -12.29 18.24 7.91
CA SER A 130 -12.82 16.97 8.44
C SER A 130 -12.58 15.87 7.40
N PRO A 131 -11.37 15.34 7.29
CA PRO A 131 -11.02 14.41 6.23
C PRO A 131 -11.76 13.09 6.36
N MET A 132 -12.22 12.59 5.21
CA MET A 132 -12.74 11.25 5.04
C MET A 132 -11.76 10.43 4.21
N ALA A 133 -11.49 9.21 4.64
CA ALA A 133 -10.61 8.27 3.95
C ALA A 133 -11.41 7.11 3.36
N LEU A 134 -11.16 6.77 2.10
CA LEU A 134 -11.59 5.54 1.45
C LEU A 134 -10.34 4.71 1.18
N TYR A 135 -10.31 3.46 1.66
CA TYR A 135 -9.11 2.64 1.61
C TYR A 135 -9.41 1.16 1.42
N VAL A 136 -8.42 0.46 0.89
CA VAL A 136 -8.31 -0.99 0.96
C VAL A 136 -7.49 -1.37 2.19
N PHE A 137 -7.72 -2.54 2.73
CA PHE A 137 -6.95 -3.03 3.87
C PHE A 137 -6.77 -4.54 3.82
N GLN A 138 -5.74 -4.99 4.50
CA GLN A 138 -5.46 -6.40 4.71
C GLN A 138 -4.88 -6.58 6.12
N GLY A 139 -5.28 -7.64 6.76
CA GLY A 139 -4.73 -8.08 8.02
C GLY A 139 -4.60 -9.58 8.09
N ALA A 140 -3.79 -10.06 9.03
CA ALA A 140 -3.67 -11.46 9.35
C ALA A 140 -3.17 -11.66 10.77
N ARG A 141 -3.36 -12.86 11.29
CA ARG A 141 -2.84 -13.27 12.59
C ARG A 141 -1.34 -13.51 12.51
N ILE A 142 -0.62 -12.94 13.47
CA ILE A 142 0.81 -13.16 13.71
C ILE A 142 1.03 -14.32 14.68
N ALA A 143 0.25 -14.33 15.78
CA ALA A 143 0.37 -15.31 16.84
C ALA A 143 -0.98 -15.60 17.48
N GLN A 144 -1.15 -16.82 17.98
CA GLN A 144 -2.33 -17.25 18.73
C GLN A 144 -1.95 -17.54 20.18
N PHE A 145 -2.75 -17.07 21.13
CA PHE A 145 -2.57 -17.28 22.57
C PHE A 145 -3.82 -17.98 23.14
N GLY A 146 -3.75 -19.31 23.22
CA GLY A 146 -4.91 -20.13 23.55
C GLY A 146 -6.00 -20.06 22.49
N GLU A 147 -7.24 -20.36 22.85
CA GLU A 147 -8.35 -20.46 21.91
C GLU A 147 -8.99 -19.12 21.51
N LYS A 148 -8.87 -18.11 22.38
CA LYS A 148 -9.67 -16.89 22.28
C LYS A 148 -8.87 -15.59 22.11
N LEU A 149 -7.55 -15.67 22.07
CA LEU A 149 -6.71 -14.47 22.00
C LEU A 149 -5.68 -14.60 20.88
N SER A 150 -5.51 -13.57 20.06
CA SER A 150 -4.49 -13.51 19.02
C SER A 150 -3.82 -12.15 18.95
N LEU A 151 -2.60 -12.14 18.42
CA LEU A 151 -1.92 -10.94 17.95
C LEU A 151 -2.06 -10.88 16.44
N ASP A 152 -2.65 -9.79 15.94
CA ASP A 152 -2.92 -9.56 14.54
C ASP A 152 -2.16 -8.32 14.07
N TYR A 153 -1.83 -8.24 12.77
CA TYR A 153 -1.48 -6.98 12.11
C TYR A 153 -2.60 -6.57 11.15
N GLU A 154 -2.69 -5.28 10.88
CA GLU A 154 -3.53 -4.74 9.82
C GLU A 154 -2.88 -3.49 9.24
N TRP A 155 -2.85 -3.40 7.92
CA TRP A 155 -2.49 -2.18 7.20
C TRP A 155 -3.65 -1.71 6.32
N ASN A 156 -3.74 -0.39 6.15
CA ASN A 156 -4.72 0.26 5.31
C ASN A 156 -4.00 1.19 4.33
N PHE A 157 -4.48 1.25 3.09
CA PHE A 157 -3.95 2.14 2.07
C PHE A 157 -5.07 2.69 1.19
N GLY A 158 -5.07 3.99 0.95
CA GLY A 158 -6.11 4.60 0.13
C GLY A 158 -5.95 6.11 -0.03
N VAL A 159 -7.08 6.80 -0.13
CA VAL A 159 -7.13 8.24 -0.30
C VAL A 159 -8.02 8.89 0.74
N SER A 160 -7.68 10.12 1.11
CA SER A 160 -8.50 10.96 1.96
C SER A 160 -8.83 12.27 1.27
N SER A 161 -10.03 12.79 1.49
CA SER A 161 -10.51 14.05 0.93
C SER A 161 -11.11 14.95 2.01
N PHE A 162 -11.50 16.18 1.63
CA PHE A 162 -12.06 17.21 2.52
C PHE A 162 -11.07 17.86 3.49
N TRP A 163 -9.78 17.84 3.13
CA TRP A 163 -8.77 18.61 3.81
C TRP A 163 -8.92 20.12 3.54
N LYS A 164 -8.56 20.93 4.51
CA LYS A 164 -8.31 22.35 4.31
C LYS A 164 -6.86 22.53 3.87
N HIS A 165 -6.66 23.38 2.85
CA HIS A 165 -5.32 23.83 2.48
C HIS A 165 -4.71 24.62 3.64
N ASN A 166 -3.50 24.28 4.03
CA ASN A 166 -2.75 24.90 5.12
C ASN A 166 -1.24 24.72 4.90
N GLU A 167 -0.43 25.14 5.85
CA GLU A 167 1.04 25.10 5.77
C GLU A 167 1.66 23.70 5.75
N VAL A 168 0.90 22.65 6.05
CA VAL A 168 1.40 21.26 6.06
C VAL A 168 0.76 20.37 5.01
N ILE A 169 -0.41 20.74 4.49
CA ILE A 169 -1.17 20.02 3.47
C ILE A 169 -1.61 20.97 2.35
N GLY A 170 -0.98 20.87 1.18
CA GLY A 170 -1.24 21.70 0.00
C GLY A 170 -2.42 21.25 -0.86
N THR A 171 -3.06 20.10 -0.58
CA THR A 171 -4.13 19.54 -1.41
C THR A 171 -5.37 19.15 -0.61
N LYS A 172 -6.53 19.20 -1.28
CA LYS A 172 -7.80 18.72 -0.68
C LYS A 172 -7.92 17.20 -0.68
N CYS A 173 -7.09 16.51 -1.44
CA CYS A 173 -7.06 15.06 -1.54
C CYS A 173 -5.63 14.56 -1.31
N ASN A 174 -5.47 13.60 -0.41
CA ASN A 174 -4.18 13.09 0.04
C ASN A 174 -4.22 11.57 0.09
N VAL A 175 -3.05 10.94 -0.01
CA VAL A 175 -2.86 9.53 0.30
C VAL A 175 -3.14 9.31 1.78
N TYR A 176 -3.75 8.20 2.09
CA TYR A 176 -3.96 7.67 3.44
C TYR A 176 -3.22 6.34 3.56
N ALA A 177 -2.33 6.27 4.51
CA ALA A 177 -1.63 5.04 4.88
C ALA A 177 -1.72 4.82 6.39
N ASN A 178 -1.95 3.59 6.81
CA ASN A 178 -2.05 3.24 8.21
C ASN A 178 -1.54 1.82 8.44
N GLY A 179 -0.96 1.57 9.60
CA GLY A 179 -0.53 0.25 10.04
C GLY A 179 -0.68 0.10 11.55
N GLY A 180 -1.08 -1.09 11.99
CA GLY A 180 -1.29 -1.36 13.41
C GLY A 180 -1.03 -2.81 13.80
N LEU A 181 -0.77 -2.99 15.09
CA LEU A 181 -0.68 -4.27 15.78
C LEU A 181 -1.82 -4.36 16.79
N LEU A 182 -2.57 -5.44 16.75
CA LEU A 182 -3.84 -5.59 17.42
C LEU A 182 -3.85 -6.86 18.27
N LEU A 183 -4.15 -6.74 19.53
CA LEU A 183 -4.55 -7.84 20.38
C LEU A 183 -6.04 -8.09 20.17
N SER A 184 -6.42 -9.25 19.66
CA SER A 184 -7.78 -9.59 19.27
C SER A 184 -8.34 -10.68 20.16
N TRP A 185 -9.51 -10.44 20.71
CA TRP A 185 -10.24 -11.34 21.58
C TRP A 185 -11.52 -11.83 20.92
N TYR A 186 -11.73 -13.13 20.95
CA TYR A 186 -12.88 -13.83 20.36
C TYR A 186 -13.74 -14.44 21.48
N PRO A 187 -14.70 -13.68 22.08
CA PRO A 187 -15.58 -14.24 23.11
C PRO A 187 -16.42 -15.41 22.60
N ILE A 188 -16.95 -15.26 21.39
CA ILE A 188 -17.64 -16.28 20.59
C ILE A 188 -17.15 -16.19 19.13
N PRO A 189 -17.32 -17.23 18.31
CA PRO A 189 -16.76 -17.29 16.96
C PRO A 189 -17.15 -16.14 16.04
N GLU A 190 -18.37 -15.58 16.19
CA GLU A 190 -18.88 -14.51 15.33
C GLU A 190 -18.37 -13.13 15.71
N TRP A 191 -17.82 -12.95 16.90
CA TRP A 191 -17.40 -11.63 17.38
C TRP A 191 -15.91 -11.57 17.69
N LYS A 192 -15.26 -10.54 17.15
CA LYS A 192 -13.88 -10.19 17.43
C LYS A 192 -13.82 -8.76 17.97
N PHE A 193 -13.21 -8.58 19.14
CA PHE A 193 -12.87 -7.28 19.70
C PHE A 193 -11.36 -7.12 19.67
N SER A 194 -10.88 -6.02 19.11
CA SER A 194 -9.45 -5.78 18.96
C SER A 194 -9.08 -4.46 19.63
N PHE A 195 -7.95 -4.49 20.33
CA PHE A 195 -7.29 -3.34 20.93
C PHE A 195 -5.82 -3.34 20.52
N GLY A 196 -5.27 -2.18 20.14
CA GLY A 196 -3.88 -2.14 19.73
C GLY A 196 -3.32 -0.76 19.48
N LEU A 197 -2.10 -0.76 18.96
CA LEU A 197 -1.36 0.42 18.56
C LEU A 197 -1.48 0.62 17.06
N ASP A 198 -1.48 1.89 16.64
CA ASP A 198 -1.74 2.26 15.27
C ASP A 198 -0.96 3.53 14.90
N TYR A 199 -0.46 3.55 13.68
CA TYR A 199 0.22 4.70 13.09
C TYR A 199 -0.48 5.08 11.80
N THR A 200 -0.76 6.36 11.63
CA THR A 200 -1.42 6.90 10.44
C THR A 200 -0.60 8.01 9.81
N HIS A 201 -0.51 8.00 8.49
CA HIS A 201 0.15 8.98 7.66
C HIS A 201 -0.77 9.50 6.57
N PHE A 202 -0.80 10.83 6.39
CA PHE A 202 -1.43 11.49 5.26
C PHE A 202 -0.41 12.38 4.53
N SER A 203 -0.36 12.29 3.21
CA SER A 203 0.47 13.15 2.36
C SER A 203 -0.06 13.20 0.94
N ASN A 204 0.37 14.17 0.15
CA ASN A 204 -0.01 14.23 -1.27
C ASN A 204 1.03 13.61 -2.21
N GLY A 205 2.10 13.00 -1.67
CA GLY A 205 3.17 12.39 -2.46
C GLY A 205 3.94 13.40 -3.33
N ASP A 206 4.16 14.60 -2.82
CA ASP A 206 4.83 15.73 -3.47
C ASP A 206 4.20 16.19 -4.79
N THR A 207 2.93 15.88 -5.01
CA THR A 207 2.19 16.37 -6.18
C THR A 207 1.87 17.86 -6.12
N LYS A 208 1.95 18.47 -4.94
CA LYS A 208 1.79 19.90 -4.68
C LYS A 208 2.32 20.28 -3.30
N LEU A 209 3.05 21.39 -3.22
CA LEU A 209 3.48 21.98 -1.95
C LEU A 209 2.40 22.86 -1.30
N PRO A 210 2.41 22.99 0.04
CA PRO A 210 3.26 22.25 0.98
C PRO A 210 2.83 20.78 1.14
N ASN A 211 3.78 19.90 1.42
CA ASN A 211 3.53 18.48 1.72
C ASN A 211 4.43 18.01 2.88
N LEU A 212 4.27 18.59 4.05
CA LEU A 212 4.99 18.13 5.26
C LEU A 212 4.39 16.86 5.85
N GLY A 213 3.19 16.47 5.38
CA GLY A 213 2.46 15.32 5.86
C GLY A 213 1.82 15.51 7.24
N VAL A 214 0.85 14.67 7.54
CA VAL A 214 0.20 14.58 8.86
C VAL A 214 0.41 13.18 9.39
N ASN A 215 1.16 13.07 10.49
CA ASN A 215 1.49 11.82 11.13
C ASN A 215 0.85 11.74 12.51
N SER A 216 0.26 10.59 12.84
CA SER A 216 -0.30 10.34 14.16
C SER A 216 -0.03 8.91 14.63
N TYR A 217 0.10 8.74 15.92
CA TYR A 217 0.24 7.45 16.60
C TYR A 217 -0.74 7.37 17.77
N GLY A 218 -1.32 6.22 17.96
CA GLY A 218 -2.37 6.11 18.98
C GLY A 218 -2.87 4.70 19.22
N LEU A 219 -4.07 4.64 19.73
CA LEU A 219 -4.76 3.40 20.03
C LEU A 219 -5.81 3.11 18.97
N ARG A 220 -6.06 1.83 18.74
CA ARG A 220 -7.16 1.34 17.94
C ARG A 220 -8.06 0.44 18.77
N LEU A 221 -9.35 0.71 18.72
CA LEU A 221 -10.41 -0.11 19.27
C LEU A 221 -11.32 -0.53 18.13
N THR A 222 -11.57 -1.83 17.95
CA THR A 222 -12.41 -2.33 16.87
C THR A 222 -13.31 -3.45 17.37
N ALA A 223 -14.58 -3.40 16.98
CA ALA A 223 -15.53 -4.50 17.11
C ALA A 223 -15.87 -5.01 15.72
N SER A 224 -15.75 -6.30 15.49
CA SER A 224 -16.00 -6.97 14.22
C SER A 224 -17.00 -8.10 14.39
N ARG A 225 -17.95 -8.22 13.46
CA ARG A 225 -18.88 -9.33 13.38
C ARG A 225 -18.68 -10.11 12.09
N SER A 226 -18.56 -11.41 12.22
CA SER A 226 -18.43 -12.36 11.11
C SER A 226 -19.79 -12.92 10.72
N PHE A 227 -19.97 -13.15 9.41
CA PHE A 227 -21.19 -13.72 8.81
C PHE A 227 -20.77 -14.80 7.80
N GLY A 228 -21.57 -15.84 7.67
CA GLY A 228 -21.36 -16.95 6.75
C GLY A 228 -21.12 -18.27 7.48
N ASP A 229 -21.23 -19.38 6.74
CA ASP A 229 -21.20 -20.73 7.29
C ASP A 229 -19.76 -21.22 7.61
N GLY A 230 -18.75 -20.45 7.27
CA GLY A 230 -17.33 -20.77 7.44
C GLY A 230 -16.62 -19.90 8.47
N ILE A 231 -17.16 -19.74 9.69
CA ILE A 231 -16.50 -18.98 10.74
C ILE A 231 -15.14 -19.60 11.01
N VAL A 232 -14.10 -18.74 10.90
CA VAL A 232 -12.70 -19.12 10.86
C VAL A 232 -12.32 -20.05 12.01
N GLN A 233 -12.23 -21.31 11.71
CA GLN A 233 -11.50 -22.24 12.55
C GLN A 233 -10.02 -22.13 12.17
N THR A 234 -9.18 -22.02 13.16
CA THR A 234 -7.73 -22.19 12.97
C THR A 234 -7.50 -23.53 12.31
N PRO A 235 -6.74 -23.62 11.21
CA PRO A 235 -6.39 -24.91 10.64
C PRO A 235 -5.67 -25.73 11.70
N ASP A 236 -6.14 -26.94 11.95
CA ASP A 236 -5.54 -27.89 12.92
C ASP A 236 -4.11 -28.29 12.55
N LYS A 237 -3.69 -28.00 11.31
CA LYS A 237 -2.33 -28.29 10.83
C LYS A 237 -1.78 -27.07 10.06
N PRO A 238 -0.52 -26.67 10.35
CA PRO A 238 0.19 -25.71 9.51
C PRO A 238 0.24 -26.24 8.07
N TYR A 239 0.02 -25.35 7.09
CA TYR A 239 0.22 -25.70 5.70
C TYR A 239 1.68 -26.14 5.48
N GLU A 240 1.89 -27.38 5.05
CA GLU A 240 3.22 -27.87 4.71
C GLU A 240 3.81 -27.04 3.57
N ASN A 241 4.99 -26.49 3.79
CA ASN A 241 5.68 -25.69 2.79
C ASN A 241 6.29 -26.56 1.68
N ARG A 242 5.44 -27.02 0.75
CA ARG A 242 5.89 -27.80 -0.42
C ARG A 242 6.73 -27.03 -1.43
N LEU A 243 7.01 -25.73 -1.19
CA LEU A 243 7.93 -24.96 -2.02
C LEU A 243 9.35 -25.53 -1.97
N ALA A 244 9.76 -26.08 -0.85
CA ALA A 244 11.10 -26.68 -0.69
C ALA A 244 11.36 -27.83 -1.68
N GLU A 245 10.32 -28.54 -2.11
CA GLU A 245 10.38 -29.66 -3.07
C GLU A 245 10.45 -29.19 -4.54
N LYS A 246 10.17 -27.91 -4.81
CA LYS A 246 10.17 -27.36 -6.16
C LYS A 246 11.59 -26.94 -6.59
N SER A 247 11.89 -27.13 -7.87
CA SER A 247 13.17 -26.65 -8.47
C SER A 247 13.26 -25.12 -8.40
N PHE A 248 14.49 -24.59 -8.49
CA PHE A 248 14.75 -23.14 -8.45
C PHE A 248 13.88 -22.36 -9.43
N LEU A 249 13.77 -22.78 -10.69
CA LEU A 249 12.94 -22.09 -11.71
C LEU A 249 11.45 -22.08 -11.36
N LYS A 250 10.94 -23.16 -10.77
CA LYS A 250 9.53 -23.24 -10.31
C LYS A 250 9.23 -22.40 -9.06
N ARG A 251 10.28 -21.88 -8.42
CA ARG A 251 10.21 -20.96 -7.28
C ARG A 251 10.50 -19.52 -7.67
N THR A 252 10.72 -19.25 -8.95
CA THR A 252 11.06 -17.90 -9.44
C THR A 252 9.93 -17.38 -10.30
N THR A 253 9.54 -16.13 -10.08
CA THR A 253 8.62 -15.36 -10.93
C THR A 253 9.32 -14.12 -11.45
N LEU A 254 8.85 -13.56 -12.55
CA LEU A 254 9.33 -12.32 -13.13
C LEU A 254 8.21 -11.29 -13.15
N ASP A 255 8.40 -10.17 -12.48
CA ASP A 255 7.49 -9.04 -12.54
C ASP A 255 8.05 -7.99 -13.53
N LEU A 256 7.22 -7.61 -14.49
CA LEU A 256 7.44 -6.43 -15.33
C LEU A 256 6.45 -5.35 -14.89
N ILE A 257 6.96 -4.16 -14.58
CA ILE A 257 6.16 -3.06 -14.01
C ILE A 257 6.44 -1.79 -14.79
N LEU A 258 5.38 -1.18 -15.33
CA LEU A 258 5.41 0.15 -15.92
C LEU A 258 4.56 1.08 -15.07
N CYS A 259 5.18 2.14 -14.55
CA CYS A 259 4.51 3.10 -13.69
C CYS A 259 4.99 4.52 -13.96
N GLY A 260 4.21 5.51 -13.52
CA GLY A 260 4.56 6.90 -13.71
C GLY A 260 3.72 7.85 -12.86
N ALA A 261 4.06 9.13 -12.99
CA ALA A 261 3.39 10.22 -12.28
C ALA A 261 3.51 11.53 -13.06
N TRP A 262 2.73 12.52 -12.65
CA TRP A 262 2.96 13.93 -12.95
C TRP A 262 3.27 14.66 -11.66
N VAL A 263 4.45 15.26 -11.59
CA VAL A 263 4.95 15.93 -10.39
C VAL A 263 5.09 17.44 -10.64
N LYS A 264 5.09 18.21 -9.57
CA LYS A 264 5.60 19.57 -9.52
C LYS A 264 6.97 19.55 -8.88
N ASP A 265 7.84 20.41 -9.32
CA ASP A 265 9.20 20.50 -8.79
C ASP A 265 9.48 21.88 -8.22
N CYS A 266 10.48 21.96 -7.34
CA CYS A 266 10.95 23.17 -6.71
C CYS A 266 12.45 23.24 -6.81
N VAL A 267 12.95 24.43 -7.07
CA VAL A 267 14.38 24.70 -7.19
C VAL A 267 14.79 25.74 -6.16
N THR A 268 15.87 25.46 -5.43
CA THR A 268 16.52 26.46 -4.59
C THR A 268 17.48 27.28 -5.45
N TYR A 269 17.21 28.58 -5.57
CA TYR A 269 18.03 29.52 -6.28
C TYR A 269 18.31 30.73 -5.40
N ASN A 270 19.58 31.11 -5.24
CA ASN A 270 20.01 32.19 -4.33
C ASN A 270 19.47 32.05 -2.90
N SER A 271 19.46 30.83 -2.37
CA SER A 271 18.95 30.48 -1.03
C SER A 271 17.44 30.63 -0.83
N GLU A 272 16.68 30.91 -1.88
CA GLU A 272 15.22 30.94 -1.87
C GLU A 272 14.66 29.74 -2.65
N LEU A 273 13.51 29.23 -2.19
CA LEU A 273 12.81 28.10 -2.81
C LEU A 273 11.75 28.63 -3.78
N TYR A 274 11.88 28.23 -5.04
CA TYR A 274 10.92 28.58 -6.10
C TYR A 274 10.19 27.34 -6.60
N GLU A 275 8.87 27.43 -6.73
CA GLU A 275 8.08 26.42 -7.45
C GLU A 275 8.32 26.62 -8.95
N VAL A 276 8.66 25.52 -9.65
CA VAL A 276 8.86 25.55 -11.09
C VAL A 276 7.51 25.47 -11.80
N ASP A 277 7.27 26.38 -12.73
CA ASP A 277 6.02 26.39 -13.48
C ASP A 277 5.88 25.14 -14.35
N GLY A 278 4.68 24.55 -14.31
CA GLY A 278 4.36 23.38 -15.09
C GLY A 278 4.15 22.10 -14.26
N ARG A 279 4.06 21.01 -14.98
CA ARG A 279 4.03 19.64 -14.45
C ARG A 279 4.96 18.79 -15.27
N PHE A 280 5.73 17.96 -14.62
CA PHE A 280 6.76 17.15 -15.22
C PHE A 280 6.36 15.69 -15.20
N GLY A 281 6.56 15.01 -16.33
CA GLY A 281 6.30 13.59 -16.45
C GLY A 281 7.40 12.77 -15.81
N VAL A 282 7.00 11.76 -15.03
CA VAL A 282 7.89 10.70 -14.51
C VAL A 282 7.39 9.38 -15.02
N LEU A 283 8.29 8.55 -15.57
CA LEU A 283 8.00 7.20 -16.04
C LEU A 283 9.07 6.26 -15.49
N ALA A 284 8.65 5.08 -15.02
CA ALA A 284 9.59 4.07 -14.54
C ALA A 284 9.22 2.67 -15.05
N LEU A 285 10.24 1.91 -15.38
CA LEU A 285 10.17 0.49 -15.75
C LEU A 285 10.98 -0.31 -14.75
N HIS A 286 10.35 -1.34 -14.13
CA HIS A 286 11.04 -2.27 -13.25
C HIS A 286 10.96 -3.68 -13.82
N VAL A 287 12.10 -4.36 -13.88
CA VAL A 287 12.24 -5.77 -14.24
C VAL A 287 12.72 -6.51 -13.00
N ASN A 288 11.82 -7.24 -12.36
CA ASN A 288 12.01 -7.75 -11.01
C ASN A 288 11.82 -9.27 -10.93
N PRO A 289 12.88 -10.08 -11.15
CA PRO A 289 12.86 -11.50 -10.85
C PRO A 289 12.81 -11.72 -9.33
N LEU A 290 11.85 -12.52 -8.85
CA LEU A 290 11.63 -12.81 -7.45
C LEU A 290 11.72 -14.31 -7.18
N TYR A 291 12.59 -14.69 -6.26
CA TYR A 291 12.69 -16.04 -5.72
C TYR A 291 11.84 -16.19 -4.48
N HIS A 292 10.88 -17.11 -4.50
CA HIS A 292 9.98 -17.39 -3.39
C HIS A 292 10.67 -18.24 -2.33
N VAL A 293 11.11 -17.60 -1.24
CA VAL A 293 11.69 -18.28 -0.08
C VAL A 293 10.62 -19.07 0.66
N THR A 294 9.46 -18.42 0.87
CA THR A 294 8.25 -19.00 1.42
C THR A 294 7.03 -18.53 0.60
N HIS A 295 5.82 -18.95 0.96
CA HIS A 295 4.58 -18.43 0.37
C HIS A 295 4.35 -16.95 0.69
N TYR A 296 4.88 -16.47 1.83
CA TYR A 296 4.72 -15.10 2.32
C TYR A 296 5.87 -14.19 1.93
N PHE A 297 7.04 -14.76 1.56
CA PHE A 297 8.26 -13.99 1.45
C PHE A 297 9.07 -14.35 0.22
N SER A 298 9.43 -13.35 -0.55
CA SER A 298 10.24 -13.47 -1.75
C SER A 298 11.37 -12.45 -1.75
N VAL A 299 12.47 -12.80 -2.41
CA VAL A 299 13.64 -11.92 -2.56
C VAL A 299 14.11 -11.95 -4.01
N GLY A 300 14.73 -10.87 -4.45
CA GLY A 300 15.32 -10.83 -5.78
C GLY A 300 15.97 -9.51 -6.11
N PRO A 301 16.76 -9.45 -7.21
CA PRO A 301 17.22 -8.20 -7.78
C PRO A 301 16.11 -7.51 -8.58
N SER A 302 16.32 -6.24 -8.94
CA SER A 302 15.49 -5.54 -9.92
C SER A 302 16.37 -4.60 -10.75
N ILE A 303 16.13 -4.57 -12.05
CA ILE A 303 16.61 -3.50 -12.94
C ILE A 303 15.55 -2.42 -12.92
N ASP A 304 15.95 -1.19 -12.58
CA ASP A 304 15.06 -0.05 -12.42
C ASP A 304 15.50 1.05 -13.40
N ILE A 305 14.68 1.35 -14.38
CA ILE A 305 14.90 2.43 -15.34
C ILE A 305 13.89 3.52 -15.04
N GLN A 306 14.33 4.76 -14.95
CA GLN A 306 13.45 5.90 -14.69
C GLN A 306 13.79 7.06 -15.62
N TYR A 307 12.74 7.66 -16.18
CA TYR A 307 12.73 8.96 -16.81
C TYR A 307 12.05 9.95 -15.86
N ASN A 308 12.65 11.12 -15.66
CA ASN A 308 12.06 12.23 -14.95
C ASN A 308 12.34 13.52 -15.71
N GLU A 309 11.31 14.16 -16.22
CA GLU A 309 11.40 15.35 -17.06
C GLU A 309 12.05 16.55 -16.35
N SER A 310 11.91 16.64 -15.01
CA SER A 310 12.48 17.71 -14.20
C SER A 310 13.83 17.36 -13.57
N ALA A 311 14.36 16.17 -13.79
CA ALA A 311 15.63 15.78 -13.19
C ALA A 311 16.75 16.76 -13.59
N ASN A 312 17.54 17.17 -12.58
CA ASN A 312 18.66 18.13 -12.71
C ASN A 312 18.27 19.54 -13.20
N ILE A 313 17.00 19.90 -13.13
CA ILE A 313 16.50 21.21 -13.58
C ILE A 313 17.20 22.38 -12.87
N ALA A 314 17.66 22.18 -11.63
CA ALA A 314 18.40 23.18 -10.86
C ALA A 314 19.69 23.65 -11.54
N ASN A 315 20.32 22.80 -12.35
CA ASN A 315 21.54 23.11 -13.12
C ASN A 315 21.24 23.95 -14.38
N HIS A 316 19.97 24.04 -14.77
CA HIS A 316 19.51 24.67 -16.01
C HIS A 316 18.70 25.93 -15.79
N VAL A 317 18.78 26.53 -14.59
CA VAL A 317 18.11 27.79 -14.26
C VAL A 317 18.70 28.92 -15.06
N ALA A 318 17.85 29.64 -15.80
CA ALA A 318 18.23 30.82 -16.60
C ALA A 318 18.10 32.13 -15.81
N GLY A 319 17.31 32.15 -14.74
CA GLY A 319 17.06 33.29 -13.88
C GLY A 319 15.67 33.28 -13.26
N VAL A 320 15.38 34.33 -12.47
CA VAL A 320 14.08 34.52 -11.83
C VAL A 320 13.34 35.67 -12.52
N ASN A 321 12.06 35.50 -12.77
CA ASN A 321 11.18 36.59 -13.17
C ASN A 321 10.72 37.34 -11.91
N PRO A 322 11.21 38.56 -11.65
CA PRO A 322 10.92 39.27 -10.41
C PRO A 322 9.46 39.72 -10.29
N TYR A 323 8.72 39.76 -11.41
CA TYR A 323 7.32 40.19 -11.44
C TYR A 323 6.34 39.04 -11.13
N GLU A 324 6.72 37.81 -11.42
CA GLU A 324 5.85 36.62 -11.27
C GLU A 324 6.33 35.70 -10.15
N ASN A 325 7.48 36.00 -9.54
CA ASN A 325 8.18 35.11 -8.60
C ASN A 325 8.36 33.69 -9.15
N ALA A 326 8.55 33.60 -10.48
CA ALA A 326 8.67 32.36 -11.22
C ALA A 326 10.10 32.19 -11.72
N ILE A 327 10.57 30.96 -11.69
CA ILE A 327 11.91 30.60 -12.18
C ILE A 327 11.85 30.28 -13.67
N LYS A 328 12.81 30.84 -14.44
CA LYS A 328 13.02 30.50 -15.85
C LYS A 328 14.12 29.44 -15.94
N PHE A 329 13.92 28.42 -16.75
CA PHE A 329 14.87 27.34 -16.93
C PHE A 329 14.90 26.86 -18.38
N TYR A 330 15.99 26.18 -18.74
CA TYR A 330 16.10 25.38 -19.96
C TYR A 330 15.81 23.92 -19.62
N ARG A 331 15.14 23.22 -20.53
CA ARG A 331 14.89 21.79 -20.35
C ARG A 331 16.21 21.03 -20.30
N PRO A 332 16.46 20.21 -19.24
CA PRO A 332 17.64 19.37 -19.18
C PRO A 332 17.74 18.40 -20.38
N PRO A 333 18.94 18.04 -20.84
CA PRO A 333 19.11 17.04 -21.90
C PRO A 333 18.60 15.68 -21.45
N LEU A 334 18.22 14.81 -22.42
CA LEU A 334 17.63 13.49 -22.14
C LEU A 334 18.55 12.61 -21.29
N SER A 335 19.87 12.73 -21.46
CA SER A 335 20.87 12.00 -20.66
C SER A 335 20.81 12.33 -19.17
N GLU A 336 20.47 13.58 -18.82
CA GLU A 336 20.27 13.99 -17.42
C GLU A 336 18.87 13.64 -16.88
N GLN A 337 17.89 13.38 -17.77
CA GLN A 337 16.54 12.99 -17.42
C GLN A 337 16.36 11.48 -17.24
N LEU A 338 17.32 10.67 -17.67
CA LEU A 338 17.29 9.22 -17.62
C LEU A 338 18.27 8.67 -16.59
N ALA A 339 17.82 7.64 -15.86
CA ALA A 339 18.70 6.86 -15.02
C ALA A 339 18.35 5.37 -15.09
N ALA A 340 19.37 4.52 -14.97
CA ALA A 340 19.19 3.09 -14.78
C ALA A 340 20.00 2.63 -13.57
N GLY A 341 19.39 1.77 -12.76
CA GLY A 341 19.94 1.27 -11.52
C GLY A 341 19.60 -0.19 -11.26
N LEU A 342 20.21 -0.72 -10.22
CA LEU A 342 19.93 -2.03 -9.68
C LEU A 342 19.48 -1.89 -8.24
N SER A 343 18.49 -2.69 -7.84
CA SER A 343 18.05 -2.76 -6.46
C SER A 343 17.90 -4.21 -5.99
N ALA A 344 18.07 -4.41 -4.69
CA ALA A 344 17.63 -5.61 -4.00
C ALA A 344 16.18 -5.42 -3.56
N ARG A 345 15.37 -6.45 -3.74
CA ARG A 345 13.94 -6.43 -3.42
C ARG A 345 13.58 -7.49 -2.39
N LEU A 346 12.70 -7.12 -1.46
CA LEU A 346 12.00 -7.99 -0.55
C LEU A 346 10.51 -7.86 -0.82
N GLU A 347 9.78 -8.97 -0.88
CA GLU A 347 8.34 -8.94 -1.08
C GLU A 347 7.63 -9.81 -0.06
N PHE A 348 6.63 -9.21 0.61
CA PHE A 348 5.70 -9.89 1.49
C PHE A 348 4.37 -10.05 0.78
N SER A 349 3.93 -11.31 0.61
CA SER A 349 2.71 -11.67 -0.12
C SER A 349 1.56 -11.97 0.83
N ALA A 350 0.39 -11.45 0.49
CA ALA A 350 -0.92 -11.75 1.04
C ALA A 350 -1.83 -12.22 -0.12
N PRO A 351 -3.06 -12.68 0.12
CA PRO A 351 -3.87 -13.30 -0.93
C PRO A 351 -4.02 -12.51 -2.23
N ILE A 352 -4.28 -11.21 -2.11
CA ILE A 352 -4.48 -10.32 -3.28
C ILE A 352 -3.55 -9.12 -3.27
N PHE A 353 -2.66 -9.02 -2.30
CA PHE A 353 -1.72 -7.92 -2.15
C PHE A 353 -0.31 -8.44 -1.97
N SER A 354 0.67 -7.65 -2.39
CA SER A 354 2.06 -7.83 -1.97
C SER A 354 2.68 -6.48 -1.66
N VAL A 355 3.41 -6.41 -0.55
CA VAL A 355 4.22 -5.25 -0.19
C VAL A 355 5.65 -5.51 -0.62
N ASN A 356 6.18 -4.67 -1.50
CA ASN A 356 7.53 -4.77 -2.04
C ASN A 356 8.40 -3.65 -1.47
N LEU A 357 9.51 -4.03 -0.86
CA LEU A 357 10.53 -3.13 -0.35
C LEU A 357 11.79 -3.25 -1.21
N GLY A 358 12.47 -2.15 -1.44
CA GLY A 358 13.70 -2.15 -2.23
C GLY A 358 14.72 -1.14 -1.75
N VAL A 359 16.00 -1.49 -1.92
CA VAL A 359 17.11 -0.57 -1.81
C VAL A 359 18.00 -0.73 -3.04
N GLY A 360 18.33 0.39 -3.69
CA GLY A 360 19.07 0.38 -4.94
C GLY A 360 20.01 1.56 -5.12
N HIS A 361 20.78 1.47 -6.20
CA HIS A 361 21.71 2.51 -6.63
C HIS A 361 21.66 2.64 -8.16
N ASN A 362 21.69 3.88 -8.68
CA ASN A 362 21.81 4.12 -10.09
C ASN A 362 23.26 3.94 -10.54
N PHE A 363 23.48 3.30 -11.69
CA PHE A 363 24.80 3.07 -12.27
C PHE A 363 24.98 3.78 -13.62
N ILE A 364 23.87 4.03 -14.33
CA ILE A 364 23.86 4.75 -15.60
C ILE A 364 22.99 5.99 -15.37
N TYR A 365 23.63 7.15 -15.32
CA TYR A 365 22.97 8.43 -15.13
C TYR A 365 23.94 9.60 -15.36
N GLU A 366 23.40 10.77 -15.63
CA GLU A 366 24.11 12.07 -15.59
C GLU A 366 23.44 13.00 -14.59
N GLY A 367 24.23 13.91 -14.01
CA GLY A 367 23.75 14.90 -13.04
C GLY A 367 23.72 14.42 -11.59
N TYR A 368 23.59 15.39 -10.69
CA TYR A 368 23.72 15.18 -9.24
C TYR A 368 22.54 14.45 -8.62
N GLU A 369 21.32 14.69 -9.11
CA GLU A 369 20.09 14.24 -8.48
C GLU A 369 19.92 12.72 -8.52
N TRP A 370 20.47 12.04 -9.55
CA TRP A 370 20.41 10.60 -9.69
C TRP A 370 21.42 9.83 -8.84
N GLY A 371 22.42 10.54 -8.29
CA GLY A 371 23.45 9.91 -7.47
C GLY A 371 22.95 9.47 -6.11
N GLY A 372 23.60 8.46 -5.55
CA GLY A 372 23.31 7.92 -4.22
C GLY A 372 22.29 6.77 -4.22
N LEU A 373 21.88 6.38 -3.02
CA LEU A 373 20.90 5.31 -2.83
C LEU A 373 19.48 5.81 -3.10
N TYR A 374 18.63 4.89 -3.51
CA TYR A 374 17.18 5.07 -3.50
C TYR A 374 16.50 3.90 -2.81
N TYR A 375 15.35 4.19 -2.22
CA TYR A 375 14.49 3.19 -1.58
C TYR A 375 13.19 3.09 -2.34
N ILE A 376 12.59 1.91 -2.30
CA ILE A 376 11.28 1.65 -2.89
C ILE A 376 10.39 1.01 -1.83
N LEU A 377 9.20 1.56 -1.72
CA LEU A 377 8.09 0.99 -0.99
C LEU A 377 6.90 0.91 -1.94
N ALA A 378 6.44 -0.29 -2.24
CA ALA A 378 5.35 -0.45 -3.19
C ALA A 378 4.31 -1.47 -2.71
N LEU A 379 3.05 -1.18 -3.03
CA LEU A 379 1.92 -2.08 -2.91
C LEU A 379 1.57 -2.59 -4.31
N LYS A 380 1.58 -3.89 -4.49
CA LYS A 380 1.06 -4.58 -5.66
C LYS A 380 -0.30 -5.15 -5.31
N SER A 381 -1.33 -4.82 -6.09
CA SER A 381 -2.69 -5.29 -5.87
C SER A 381 -3.09 -6.15 -7.06
N PHE A 382 -3.15 -7.46 -6.88
CA PHE A 382 -3.43 -8.42 -7.94
C PHE A 382 -4.91 -8.35 -8.32
N VAL A 383 -5.18 -8.13 -9.60
CA VAL A 383 -6.53 -7.93 -10.16
C VAL A 383 -6.99 -9.14 -10.94
N TYR A 384 -6.12 -9.72 -11.76
CA TYR A 384 -6.48 -10.86 -12.60
C TYR A 384 -5.23 -11.65 -13.00
N LYS A 385 -5.17 -12.95 -12.64
CA LYS A 385 -4.00 -13.80 -12.93
C LYS A 385 -2.68 -13.12 -12.51
N GLY A 386 -1.76 -12.88 -13.47
CA GLY A 386 -0.51 -12.16 -13.24
C GLY A 386 -0.63 -10.64 -13.24
N LEU A 387 -1.77 -10.06 -13.64
CA LEU A 387 -1.97 -8.61 -13.71
C LEU A 387 -2.15 -8.01 -12.31
N PHE A 388 -1.39 -6.96 -12.02
CA PHE A 388 -1.54 -6.20 -10.78
C PHE A 388 -1.42 -4.70 -11.01
N LEU A 389 -2.09 -3.94 -10.15
CA LEU A 389 -1.89 -2.51 -9.99
C LEU A 389 -0.66 -2.29 -9.12
N HIS A 390 0.20 -1.36 -9.52
CA HIS A 390 1.36 -0.95 -8.78
C HIS A 390 1.16 0.45 -8.22
N THR A 391 1.30 0.60 -6.91
CA THR A 391 1.34 1.90 -6.23
C THR A 391 2.62 1.93 -5.43
N GLY A 392 3.60 2.71 -5.88
CA GLY A 392 4.93 2.71 -5.30
C GLY A 392 5.46 4.10 -5.00
N LEU A 393 6.25 4.20 -3.94
CA LEU A 393 7.08 5.35 -3.61
C LEU A 393 8.51 5.03 -4.02
N ARG A 394 9.13 5.90 -4.81
CA ARG A 394 10.58 5.94 -4.97
C ARG A 394 11.10 7.11 -4.15
N ILE A 395 11.99 6.81 -3.22
CA ILE A 395 12.56 7.73 -2.24
C ILE A 395 14.05 7.85 -2.55
N PRO A 396 14.47 8.79 -3.39
CA PRO A 396 15.88 9.03 -3.67
C PRO A 396 16.54 9.78 -2.50
N SER A 397 17.84 9.63 -2.35
CA SER A 397 18.60 10.28 -1.26
C SER A 397 18.84 11.77 -1.48
N LYS A 398 18.60 12.28 -2.69
CA LYS A 398 18.99 13.65 -3.10
C LYS A 398 17.88 14.51 -3.68
N THR A 399 16.71 13.94 -3.94
CA THR A 399 15.58 14.65 -4.56
C THR A 399 14.26 14.31 -3.87
N SER A 400 13.17 14.87 -4.38
CA SER A 400 11.82 14.66 -3.86
C SER A 400 11.35 13.22 -4.05
N ILE A 401 10.45 12.78 -3.17
CA ILE A 401 9.79 11.48 -3.22
C ILE A 401 8.80 11.46 -4.38
N ASN A 402 8.83 10.40 -5.20
CA ASN A 402 7.89 10.21 -6.28
C ASN A 402 6.88 9.11 -5.93
N LEU A 403 5.58 9.46 -5.94
CA LEU A 403 4.49 8.49 -5.91
C LEU A 403 4.18 8.06 -7.35
N LEU A 404 4.49 6.80 -7.67
CA LEU A 404 4.33 6.21 -8.99
C LEU A 404 3.13 5.26 -9.00
N LEU A 405 2.25 5.44 -9.98
CA LEU A 405 1.10 4.58 -10.21
C LEU A 405 1.25 3.85 -11.54
N GLY A 406 0.91 2.58 -11.61
CA GLY A 406 1.07 1.82 -12.83
C GLY A 406 0.49 0.42 -12.79
N LEU A 407 0.89 -0.34 -13.78
CA LEU A 407 0.50 -1.73 -13.99
C LEU A 407 1.74 -2.61 -14.02
N GLY A 408 1.57 -3.84 -13.57
CA GLY A 408 2.58 -4.87 -13.70
C GLY A 408 1.98 -6.21 -14.06
N TRP A 409 2.83 -7.06 -14.59
CA TRP A 409 2.49 -8.44 -14.90
C TRP A 409 3.52 -9.38 -14.30
N ARG A 410 3.03 -10.41 -13.59
CA ARG A 410 3.83 -11.50 -13.04
C ARG A 410 3.76 -12.72 -13.93
N PHE A 411 4.91 -13.18 -14.40
CA PHE A 411 5.11 -14.39 -15.20
C PHE A 411 5.50 -15.59 -14.34
#